data_75852514e2404764bee6a0381a93d700
#
_entry.id   75852514e2404764bee6a0381a93d700
#
_cell.length_a   1.000
_cell.length_b   1.000
_cell.length_c   1.000
_cell.angle_alpha   90.00
_cell.angle_beta   90.00
_cell.angle_gamma   90.00
#
_symmetry.space_group_name_H-M   'P 1'
#
loop_
_entity.id
_entity.type
_entity.pdbx_description
1 polymer ?
#
loop_
_entity_poly.entity_id
_entity_poly.type
_entity_poly.pdbx_seq_one_letter_code
_entity_poly.pdbx_strand_id
1 'polypeptide(L)'
;MAENILKKLVNNSQMAIDDGVYDVDVNLQKSSQDFQEIIKSNSHATLLTEVKFSSPSLGKIRTIGDPSIIAKQMIEGGSKALSVLTQPH
;
A
#
# COMPACT_ATOMS: atom_id res chain seq x y z
N MET A 1 30.42 1.75 -5.69
CA MET A 1 29.33 1.77 -6.67
C MET A 1 28.00 1.59 -5.95
N ALA A 2 27.04 2.41 -6.28
CA ALA A 2 25.73 2.29 -5.67
C ALA A 2 25.05 0.99 -6.12
N GLU A 3 24.45 0.28 -5.19
CA GLU A 3 23.68 -0.90 -5.48
C GLU A 3 22.42 -0.53 -6.26
N ASN A 4 22.04 -1.37 -7.22
CA ASN A 4 20.80 -1.14 -7.98
C ASN A 4 19.60 -1.50 -7.11
N ILE A 5 19.05 -0.49 -6.46
CA ILE A 5 17.94 -0.62 -5.54
C ILE A 5 16.70 -1.20 -6.25
N LEU A 6 16.43 -0.76 -7.47
CA LEU A 6 15.26 -1.25 -8.22
C LEU A 6 15.35 -2.76 -8.46
N LYS A 7 16.51 -3.25 -8.86
CA LYS A 7 16.74 -4.67 -9.07
C LYS A 7 16.53 -5.45 -7.76
N LYS A 8 17.02 -4.93 -6.66
CA LYS A 8 16.85 -5.53 -5.34
C LYS A 8 15.36 -5.62 -4.96
N LEU A 9 14.60 -4.56 -5.20
CA LEU A 9 13.17 -4.53 -4.91
C LEU A 9 12.39 -5.53 -5.77
N VAL A 10 12.73 -5.63 -7.05
CA VAL A 10 12.11 -6.61 -7.95
C VAL A 10 12.39 -8.04 -7.47
N ASN A 11 13.63 -8.33 -7.10
CA ASN A 11 14.00 -9.65 -6.58
C ASN A 11 13.25 -9.96 -5.28
N ASN A 12 13.13 -9.01 -4.38
CA ASN A 12 12.40 -9.17 -3.13
C ASN A 12 10.92 -9.45 -3.38
N SER A 13 10.33 -8.77 -4.36
CA SER A 13 8.93 -9.00 -4.74
C SER A 13 8.75 -10.41 -5.31
N GLN A 14 9.68 -10.86 -6.15
CA GLN A 14 9.62 -12.22 -6.70
C GLN A 14 9.74 -13.26 -5.59
N MET A 15 10.63 -13.04 -4.61
CA MET A 15 10.76 -13.92 -3.46
C MET A 15 9.46 -14.00 -2.66
N ALA A 16 8.80 -12.88 -2.44
CA ALA A 16 7.54 -12.85 -1.72
C ALA A 16 6.46 -13.67 -2.44
N ILE A 17 6.38 -13.55 -3.76
CA ILE A 17 5.46 -14.35 -4.57
C ILE A 17 5.80 -15.84 -4.46
N ASP A 18 7.07 -16.19 -4.64
CA ASP A 18 7.53 -17.58 -4.60
C ASP A 18 7.30 -18.22 -3.23
N ASP A 19 7.43 -17.44 -2.16
CA ASP A 19 7.21 -17.90 -0.79
C ASP A 19 5.73 -17.97 -0.41
N GLY A 20 4.82 -17.59 -1.29
CA GLY A 20 3.38 -17.68 -1.04
C GLY A 20 2.82 -16.61 -0.14
N VAL A 21 3.52 -15.49 0.05
CA VAL A 21 3.07 -14.38 0.92
C VAL A 21 1.71 -13.85 0.50
N TYR A 22 1.45 -13.83 -0.82
CA TYR A 22 0.21 -13.29 -1.36
C TYR A 22 -0.85 -14.37 -1.64
N ASP A 23 -0.56 -15.62 -1.31
CA ASP A 23 -1.52 -16.72 -1.42
C ASP A 23 -2.42 -16.70 -0.20
N VAL A 24 -3.38 -15.78 -0.22
CA VAL A 24 -4.30 -15.60 0.90
C VAL A 24 -5.69 -16.05 0.47
N ASP A 25 -6.32 -16.83 1.33
CA ASP A 25 -7.68 -17.30 1.11
C ASP A 25 -8.64 -16.36 1.83
N VAL A 26 -8.99 -15.27 1.14
CA VAL A 26 -9.90 -14.28 1.69
C VAL A 26 -11.10 -14.11 0.77
N ASN A 27 -12.26 -14.09 1.37
CA ASN A 27 -13.50 -13.84 0.64
C ASN A 27 -13.88 -12.37 0.79
N LEU A 28 -13.23 -11.55 -0.02
CA LEU A 28 -13.42 -10.10 0.03
C LEU A 28 -14.35 -9.65 -1.07
N GLN A 29 -15.27 -8.77 -0.71
CA GLN A 29 -16.14 -8.11 -1.67
C GLN A 29 -15.37 -6.98 -2.34
N LYS A 30 -15.44 -6.92 -3.67
CA LYS A 30 -14.85 -5.80 -4.39
C LYS A 30 -15.57 -4.50 -4.05
N SER A 31 -14.80 -3.40 -3.99
CA SER A 31 -15.39 -2.08 -3.86
C SER A 31 -16.26 -1.77 -5.07
N SER A 32 -17.36 -1.09 -4.84
CA SER A 32 -18.22 -0.56 -5.91
C SER A 32 -17.67 0.73 -6.51
N GLN A 33 -16.60 1.28 -5.93
CA GLN A 33 -15.99 2.54 -6.36
C GLN A 33 -15.04 2.31 -7.52
N ASP A 34 -15.09 3.18 -8.53
CA ASP A 34 -14.14 3.18 -9.64
C ASP A 34 -13.10 4.26 -9.38
N PHE A 35 -11.84 3.85 -9.33
CA PHE A 35 -10.72 4.76 -9.01
C PHE A 35 -10.60 5.91 -10.03
N GLN A 36 -10.76 5.62 -11.32
CA GLN A 36 -10.72 6.66 -12.35
C GLN A 36 -11.86 7.66 -12.20
N GLU A 37 -13.04 7.18 -11.88
CA GLU A 37 -14.21 8.04 -11.65
C GLU A 37 -13.99 8.96 -10.46
N ILE A 38 -13.40 8.44 -9.38
CA ILE A 38 -13.08 9.24 -8.21
C ILE A 38 -12.15 10.40 -8.57
N ILE A 39 -11.10 10.12 -9.34
CA ILE A 39 -10.13 11.14 -9.74
C ILE A 39 -10.79 12.18 -10.64
N LYS A 40 -11.61 11.74 -11.61
CA LYS A 40 -12.23 12.62 -12.61
C LYS A 40 -13.37 13.45 -12.06
N SER A 41 -14.13 12.92 -11.11
CA SER A 41 -15.36 13.56 -10.63
C SER A 41 -15.11 14.63 -9.56
N ASN A 42 -13.92 14.66 -8.96
CA ASN A 42 -13.62 15.64 -7.93
C ASN A 42 -13.30 17.01 -8.53
N SER A 43 -13.96 18.05 -8.03
CA SER A 43 -13.65 19.44 -8.36
C SER A 43 -12.40 19.95 -7.66
N HIS A 44 -11.94 19.23 -6.65
CA HIS A 44 -10.73 19.53 -5.89
C HIS A 44 -9.70 18.42 -6.07
N ALA A 45 -8.48 18.65 -5.59
CA ALA A 45 -7.43 17.62 -5.63
C ALA A 45 -7.88 16.37 -4.88
N THR A 46 -7.68 15.21 -5.51
CA THR A 46 -7.97 13.93 -4.87
C THR A 46 -6.80 13.55 -3.97
N LEU A 47 -7.09 13.22 -2.72
CA LEU A 47 -6.08 12.79 -1.75
C LEU A 47 -5.93 11.27 -1.81
N LEU A 48 -4.74 10.83 -2.19
CA LEU A 48 -4.32 9.43 -2.14
C LEU A 48 -3.34 9.29 -0.98
N THR A 49 -3.68 8.48 0.00
CA THR A 49 -2.81 8.24 1.16
C THR A 49 -2.23 6.83 1.11
N GLU A 50 -1.12 6.64 1.81
CA GLU A 50 -0.40 5.39 1.80
C GLU A 50 -0.16 4.89 3.22
N VAL A 51 -0.48 3.61 3.45
CA VAL A 51 -0.15 2.93 4.71
C VAL A 51 1.19 2.23 4.49
N LYS A 52 2.20 2.65 5.24
CA LYS A 52 3.57 2.21 5.03
C LYS A 52 4.31 2.15 6.36
N PHE A 53 4.85 0.99 6.70
CA PHE A 53 5.54 0.78 7.97
C PHE A 53 7.06 0.79 7.84
N SER A 54 7.60 0.61 6.63
CA SER A 54 9.04 0.65 6.39
C SER A 54 9.34 1.04 4.95
N SER A 55 10.57 1.47 4.69
CA SER A 55 11.03 1.76 3.34
C SER A 55 12.52 1.45 3.20
N PRO A 56 13.02 1.24 1.96
CA PRO A 56 14.46 1.00 1.77
C PRO A 56 15.33 2.16 2.24
N SER A 57 14.86 3.38 2.15
CA SER A 57 15.63 4.57 2.51
C SER A 57 15.55 4.91 3.99
N LEU A 58 14.41 4.67 4.64
CA LEU A 58 14.16 5.06 6.02
C LEU A 58 14.14 3.89 7.00
N GLY A 59 14.19 2.63 6.49
CA GLY A 59 14.02 1.46 7.33
C GLY A 59 12.61 1.38 7.90
N LYS A 60 12.47 0.90 9.12
CA LYS A 60 11.16 0.83 9.78
C LYS A 60 10.65 2.22 10.13
N ILE A 61 9.50 2.58 9.58
CA ILE A 61 8.83 3.85 9.86
C ILE A 61 7.93 3.69 11.06
N ARG A 62 7.23 2.57 11.14
CA ARG A 62 6.30 2.27 12.23
C ARG A 62 6.39 0.79 12.56
N THR A 63 6.51 0.47 13.84
CA THR A 63 6.61 -0.92 14.31
C THR A 63 5.34 -1.39 15.00
N ILE A 64 4.46 -0.48 15.37
CA ILE A 64 3.24 -0.77 16.11
C ILE A 64 2.05 -0.16 15.37
N GLY A 65 0.97 -0.90 15.31
CA GLY A 65 -0.28 -0.42 14.76
C GLY A 65 -0.94 -1.45 13.86
N ASP A 66 -2.26 -1.37 13.81
CA ASP A 66 -3.08 -2.18 12.90
C ASP A 66 -3.30 -1.38 11.62
N PRO A 67 -2.85 -1.90 10.46
CA PRO A 67 -3.03 -1.19 9.19
C PRO A 67 -4.49 -0.82 8.90
N SER A 68 -5.44 -1.67 9.30
CA SER A 68 -6.85 -1.41 9.03
C SER A 68 -7.37 -0.21 9.83
N ILE A 69 -6.91 -0.04 11.06
CA ILE A 69 -7.27 1.11 11.89
C ILE A 69 -6.70 2.39 11.31
N ILE A 70 -5.44 2.35 10.91
CA ILE A 70 -4.76 3.50 10.29
C ILE A 70 -5.47 3.89 8.99
N ALA A 71 -5.81 2.91 8.15
CA ALA A 71 -6.53 3.15 6.90
C ALA A 71 -7.89 3.82 7.15
N LYS A 72 -8.64 3.35 8.14
CA LYS A 72 -9.92 3.96 8.50
C LYS A 72 -9.76 5.41 8.95
N GLN A 73 -8.74 5.69 9.73
CA GLN A 73 -8.45 7.05 10.18
C GLN A 73 -8.11 7.97 9.01
N MET A 74 -7.36 7.48 8.02
CA MET A 74 -7.04 8.24 6.82
C MET A 74 -8.31 8.55 6.01
N ILE A 75 -9.21 7.59 5.87
CA ILE A 75 -10.49 7.79 5.18
C ILE A 75 -11.35 8.81 5.92
N GLU A 76 -11.43 8.71 7.23
CA GLU A 76 -12.15 9.68 8.05
C GLU A 76 -11.57 11.09 7.91
N GLY A 77 -10.24 11.20 7.71
CA GLY A 77 -9.56 12.46 7.49
C GLY A 77 -9.72 13.04 6.10
N GLY A 78 -10.39 12.33 5.17
CA GLY A 78 -10.68 12.85 3.84
C GLY A 78 -9.99 12.14 2.70
N SER A 79 -9.24 11.07 2.95
CA SER A 79 -8.64 10.28 1.88
C SER A 79 -9.71 9.61 1.03
N LYS A 80 -9.58 9.69 -0.29
CA LYS A 80 -10.51 9.09 -1.25
C LYS A 80 -10.01 7.75 -1.78
N ALA A 81 -8.72 7.49 -1.67
CA ALA A 81 -8.09 6.25 -2.11
C ALA A 81 -6.92 5.92 -1.21
N LEU A 82 -6.59 4.65 -1.12
CA LEU A 82 -5.52 4.15 -0.25
C LEU A 82 -4.57 3.28 -1.03
N SER A 83 -3.30 3.42 -0.74
CA SER A 83 -2.25 2.48 -1.12
C SER A 83 -1.74 1.80 0.15
N VAL A 84 -1.71 0.49 0.15
CA VAL A 84 -1.21 -0.27 1.31
C VAL A 84 0.01 -1.06 0.87
N LEU A 85 1.13 -0.80 1.48
CA LEU A 85 2.38 -1.52 1.19
C LEU A 85 2.44 -2.78 2.05
N THR A 86 2.46 -3.92 1.37
CA THR A 86 2.41 -5.24 2.01
C THR A 86 3.70 -6.03 1.85
N GLN A 87 4.71 -5.45 1.21
CA GLN A 87 5.97 -6.13 0.94
C GLN A 87 6.69 -6.48 2.25
N PRO A 88 7.03 -7.75 2.46
CA PRO A 88 7.67 -8.19 3.72
C PRO A 88 9.15 -7.85 3.81
N HIS A 89 9.81 -7.53 2.69
CA HIS A 89 11.26 -7.31 2.64
C HIS A 89 11.65 -5.92 2.19
#